data_562d1e86238e4421e70dc7c311aa01e9
#
_entry.id   562d1e86238e4421e70dc7c311aa01e9
#
_cell.length_a   1.000
_cell.length_b   1.000
_cell.length_c   1.000
_cell.angle_alpha   90.00
_cell.angle_beta   90.00
_cell.angle_gamma   90.00
#
_symmetry.space_group_name_H-M   'P 1'
#
loop_
_entity.id
_entity.type
_entity.pdbx_description
1 polymer ?
#
loop_
_entity_poly.entity_id
_entity_poly.type
_entity_poly.pdbx_seq_one_letter_code
_entity_poly.pdbx_strand_id
1 'polypeptide(L)'
;MWRNWPMSKKKSSKKPSLAVVGATGAVGTVMLSILSERKDVWGEIRLIASARSAGKKLMCRGEELTVVALSPEAFDGIDVAMFDVPDEVSAQWAPIAVERGAVVVDNSAAFRMDPKVPLVVPEVNPKDAKKRPKGIISNPNCTTLSMIVAMGALNKKFELKELVVASYQ
;
A
#
# COMPACT_ATOMS: atom_id res chain seq x y z
N MET A 1 11.25 2.66 14.72
CA MET A 1 10.63 3.99 14.92
C MET A 1 9.19 4.09 14.41
N TRP A 2 8.47 2.96 14.27
CA TRP A 2 7.13 2.82 13.67
C TRP A 2 6.02 2.50 14.68
N ARG A 3 6.27 2.62 15.99
CA ARG A 3 5.39 2.13 17.05
C ARG A 3 4.21 3.02 17.43
N ASN A 4 4.10 4.26 16.93
CA ASN A 4 3.08 5.22 17.37
C ASN A 4 2.25 5.80 16.23
N TRP A 5 1.63 4.95 15.41
CA TRP A 5 0.55 5.39 14.52
C TRP A 5 -0.73 5.54 15.35
N PRO A 6 -1.30 6.75 15.47
CA PRO A 6 -2.57 6.91 16.19
C PRO A 6 -3.70 6.34 15.35
N MET A 7 -4.03 5.08 15.59
CA MET A 7 -5.27 4.48 15.11
C MET A 7 -6.44 5.18 15.80
N SER A 8 -7.49 5.50 15.07
CA SER A 8 -8.72 6.09 15.60
C SER A 8 -9.26 5.20 16.71
N LYS A 9 -9.77 5.84 17.78
CA LYS A 9 -10.19 5.21 19.02
C LYS A 9 -11.29 4.15 18.82
N LYS A 10 -10.88 2.90 18.58
CA LYS A 10 -11.50 1.69 19.13
C LYS A 10 -10.33 0.74 19.39
N LYS A 11 -9.97 0.57 20.67
CA LYS A 11 -9.10 -0.50 21.11
C LYS A 11 -9.81 -1.84 20.85
N SER A 12 -9.71 -2.34 19.62
CA SER A 12 -9.86 -3.75 19.34
C SER A 12 -8.54 -4.40 19.72
N SER A 13 -8.58 -5.43 20.52
CA SER A 13 -7.42 -6.30 20.80
C SER A 13 -6.97 -7.07 19.55
N LYS A 14 -7.68 -6.93 18.44
CA LYS A 14 -7.43 -7.59 17.16
C LYS A 14 -6.50 -6.73 16.31
N LYS A 15 -5.42 -7.33 15.81
CA LYS A 15 -4.51 -6.69 14.85
C LYS A 15 -5.30 -6.34 13.57
N PRO A 16 -4.97 -5.23 12.87
CA PRO A 16 -5.65 -4.85 11.63
C PRO A 16 -5.46 -5.90 10.53
N SER A 17 -6.49 -6.06 9.72
CA SER A 17 -6.48 -6.93 8.55
C SER A 17 -5.88 -6.22 7.33
N LEU A 18 -5.19 -6.97 6.47
CA LEU A 18 -4.51 -6.48 5.27
C LEU A 18 -4.97 -7.26 4.04
N ALA A 19 -5.36 -6.55 2.99
CA ALA A 19 -5.44 -7.12 1.65
C ALA A 19 -4.21 -6.74 0.83
N VAL A 20 -3.64 -7.72 0.12
CA VAL A 20 -2.59 -7.51 -0.90
C VAL A 20 -3.23 -7.71 -2.25
N VAL A 21 -3.48 -6.61 -2.97
CA VAL A 21 -4.10 -6.60 -4.30
C VAL A 21 -3.00 -6.56 -5.36
N GLY A 22 -2.98 -7.57 -6.23
CA GLY A 22 -1.84 -7.84 -7.11
C GLY A 22 -0.87 -8.87 -6.54
N ALA A 23 -1.31 -9.69 -5.58
CA ALA A 23 -0.47 -10.61 -4.81
C ALA A 23 0.38 -11.59 -5.64
N THR A 24 0.00 -11.87 -6.88
CA THR A 24 0.71 -12.78 -7.81
C THR A 24 1.71 -12.06 -8.73
N GLY A 25 1.80 -10.73 -8.64
CA GLY A 25 2.75 -9.92 -9.38
C GLY A 25 4.15 -9.95 -8.77
N ALA A 26 5.13 -9.37 -9.48
CA ALA A 26 6.52 -9.33 -9.01
C ALA A 26 6.64 -8.58 -7.65
N VAL A 27 6.04 -7.41 -7.54
CA VAL A 27 6.04 -6.63 -6.29
C VAL A 27 5.20 -7.32 -5.22
N GLY A 28 4.03 -7.90 -5.58
CA GLY A 28 3.19 -8.66 -4.65
C GLY A 28 3.95 -9.78 -3.95
N THR A 29 4.74 -10.56 -4.69
CA THR A 29 5.56 -11.65 -4.11
C THR A 29 6.65 -11.13 -3.17
N VAL A 30 7.27 -9.99 -3.48
CA VAL A 30 8.21 -9.33 -2.57
C VAL A 30 7.51 -8.83 -1.31
N MET A 31 6.30 -8.27 -1.44
CA MET A 31 5.49 -7.87 -0.27
C MET A 31 5.21 -9.05 0.64
N LEU A 32 4.87 -10.24 0.10
CA LEU A 32 4.63 -11.43 0.91
C LEU A 32 5.89 -11.87 1.68
N SER A 33 7.07 -11.74 1.07
CA SER A 33 8.35 -12.01 1.75
C SER A 33 8.54 -11.06 2.95
N ILE A 34 8.36 -9.74 2.72
CA ILE A 34 8.48 -8.72 3.78
C ILE A 34 7.45 -8.94 4.89
N LEU A 35 6.22 -9.29 4.55
CA LEU A 35 5.16 -9.58 5.52
C LEU A 35 5.48 -10.82 6.36
N SER A 36 6.19 -11.78 5.79
CA SER A 36 6.65 -12.98 6.52
C SER A 36 7.65 -12.66 7.63
N GLU A 37 8.44 -11.60 7.45
CA GLU A 37 9.39 -11.10 8.45
C GLU A 37 8.71 -10.21 9.51
N ARG A 38 7.59 -9.56 9.16
CA ARG A 38 6.87 -8.58 10.00
C ARG A 38 5.59 -9.16 10.62
N LYS A 39 5.71 -10.26 11.34
CA LYS A 39 4.56 -11.02 11.88
C LYS A 39 3.70 -10.26 12.89
N ASP A 40 4.20 -9.21 13.51
CA ASP A 40 3.55 -8.56 14.65
C ASP A 40 2.58 -7.44 14.29
N VAL A 41 2.58 -6.96 13.05
CA VAL A 41 1.79 -5.80 12.64
C VAL A 41 0.38 -6.19 12.25
N TRP A 42 0.24 -7.20 11.40
CA TRP A 42 -1.02 -7.56 10.75
C TRP A 42 -1.66 -8.79 11.37
N GLY A 43 -2.98 -8.79 11.45
CA GLY A 43 -3.81 -9.95 11.76
C GLY A 43 -4.03 -10.82 10.53
N GLU A 44 -5.24 -10.84 10.00
CA GLU A 44 -5.58 -11.52 8.75
C GLU A 44 -4.83 -10.89 7.57
N ILE A 45 -4.33 -11.72 6.65
CA ILE A 45 -3.80 -11.29 5.35
C ILE A 45 -4.63 -11.98 4.28
N ARG A 46 -5.22 -11.20 3.39
CA ARG A 46 -6.01 -11.67 2.25
C ARG A 46 -5.28 -11.37 0.94
N LEU A 47 -5.08 -12.39 0.12
CA LEU A 47 -4.42 -12.26 -1.17
C LEU A 47 -5.45 -12.10 -2.26
N ILE A 48 -5.38 -10.99 -3.00
CA ILE A 48 -6.34 -10.65 -4.05
C ILE A 48 -5.59 -10.50 -5.37
N ALA A 49 -6.12 -11.10 -6.43
CA ALA A 49 -5.59 -10.95 -7.78
C ALA A 49 -6.70 -11.11 -8.83
N SER A 50 -6.33 -11.07 -10.13
CA SER A 50 -7.28 -11.31 -11.21
C SER A 50 -7.94 -12.69 -11.12
N ALA A 51 -9.11 -12.85 -11.72
CA ALA A 51 -9.83 -14.14 -11.78
C ALA A 51 -8.97 -15.29 -12.33
N ARG A 52 -8.04 -15.00 -13.27
CA ARG A 52 -7.08 -15.98 -13.81
C ARG A 52 -6.13 -16.54 -12.74
N SER A 53 -5.88 -15.79 -11.68
CA SER A 53 -4.98 -16.17 -10.59
C SER A 53 -5.70 -16.68 -9.36
N ALA A 54 -7.02 -16.60 -9.32
CA ALA A 54 -7.82 -17.11 -8.21
C ALA A 54 -7.59 -18.62 -8.02
N GLY A 55 -7.58 -19.07 -6.78
CA GLY A 55 -7.30 -20.45 -6.40
C GLY A 55 -5.81 -20.80 -6.29
N LYS A 56 -4.89 -19.95 -6.78
CA LYS A 56 -3.46 -20.15 -6.55
C LYS A 56 -3.16 -20.06 -5.07
N LYS A 57 -2.17 -20.81 -4.63
CA LYS A 57 -1.70 -20.84 -3.25
C LYS A 57 -0.33 -20.19 -3.16
N LEU A 58 -0.17 -19.26 -2.24
CA LEU A 58 1.08 -18.55 -1.99
C LEU A 58 1.44 -18.64 -0.50
N MET A 59 2.73 -18.77 -0.23
CA MET A 59 3.23 -18.81 1.14
C MET A 59 3.36 -17.39 1.71
N CYS A 60 2.81 -17.17 2.90
CA CYS A 60 3.00 -15.94 3.66
C CYS A 60 3.05 -16.28 5.16
N ARG A 61 4.06 -15.82 5.87
CA ARG A 61 4.26 -16.04 7.31
C ARG A 61 4.33 -17.53 7.74
N GLY A 62 4.69 -18.42 6.81
CA GLY A 62 4.74 -19.87 7.05
C GLY A 62 3.39 -20.57 6.84
N GLU A 63 2.38 -19.86 6.39
CA GLU A 63 1.05 -20.38 6.07
C GLU A 63 0.79 -20.31 4.56
N GLU A 64 0.08 -21.30 4.03
CA GLU A 64 -0.38 -21.31 2.65
C GLU A 64 -1.71 -20.57 2.55
N LEU A 65 -1.71 -19.43 1.85
CA LEU A 65 -2.90 -18.61 1.65
C LEU A 65 -3.42 -18.75 0.22
N THR A 66 -4.73 -18.91 0.08
CA THR A 66 -5.38 -18.98 -1.23
C THR A 66 -5.69 -17.59 -1.77
N VAL A 67 -5.29 -17.35 -3.03
CA VAL A 67 -5.60 -16.11 -3.74
C VAL A 67 -7.08 -16.10 -4.11
N VAL A 68 -7.78 -15.01 -3.77
CA VAL A 68 -9.17 -14.78 -4.17
C VAL A 68 -9.24 -13.87 -5.39
N ALA A 69 -10.31 -14.00 -6.17
CA ALA A 69 -10.58 -13.11 -7.28
C ALA A 69 -10.90 -11.70 -6.78
N LEU A 70 -10.49 -10.69 -7.53
CA LEU A 70 -10.84 -9.31 -7.29
C LEU A 70 -12.36 -9.12 -7.46
N SER A 71 -13.04 -8.81 -6.38
CA SER A 71 -14.48 -8.52 -6.30
C SER A 71 -14.74 -7.54 -5.17
N PRO A 72 -15.91 -6.86 -5.11
CA PRO A 72 -16.23 -5.99 -3.99
C PRO A 72 -16.19 -6.72 -2.64
N GLU A 73 -16.68 -7.95 -2.58
CA GLU A 73 -16.75 -8.78 -1.36
C GLU A 73 -15.36 -9.18 -0.86
N ALA A 74 -14.35 -9.19 -1.76
CA ALA A 74 -12.97 -9.48 -1.38
C ALA A 74 -12.39 -8.44 -0.39
N PHE A 75 -13.03 -7.26 -0.26
CA PHE A 75 -12.62 -6.21 0.67
C PHE A 75 -13.40 -6.20 1.98
N ASP A 76 -14.43 -7.04 2.13
CA ASP A 76 -15.24 -7.07 3.35
C ASP A 76 -14.38 -7.42 4.57
N GLY A 77 -14.43 -6.56 5.60
CA GLY A 77 -13.69 -6.73 6.84
C GLY A 77 -12.19 -6.43 6.74
N ILE A 78 -11.73 -5.83 5.65
CA ILE A 78 -10.34 -5.39 5.47
C ILE A 78 -10.16 -3.97 6.00
N ASP A 79 -9.17 -3.79 6.88
CA ASP A 79 -8.81 -2.48 7.42
C ASP A 79 -7.88 -1.69 6.48
N VAL A 80 -6.95 -2.37 5.81
CA VAL A 80 -5.99 -1.76 4.88
C VAL A 80 -5.86 -2.61 3.63
N ALA A 81 -5.87 -1.99 2.46
CA ALA A 81 -5.64 -2.65 1.18
C ALA A 81 -4.43 -2.02 0.47
N MET A 82 -3.39 -2.81 0.24
CA MET A 82 -2.22 -2.42 -0.56
C MET A 82 -2.44 -2.83 -2.01
N PHE A 83 -2.43 -1.85 -2.90
CA PHE A 83 -2.64 -2.03 -4.34
C PHE A 83 -1.31 -1.98 -5.09
N ASP A 84 -1.02 -3.04 -5.84
CA ASP A 84 0.07 -3.10 -6.82
C ASP A 84 -0.47 -3.76 -8.09
N VAL A 85 -1.19 -2.98 -8.84
CA VAL A 85 -1.93 -3.37 -10.05
C VAL A 85 -1.82 -2.26 -11.11
N PRO A 86 -2.17 -2.51 -12.38
CA PRO A 86 -2.23 -1.47 -13.41
C PRO A 86 -3.12 -0.28 -13.00
N ASP A 87 -2.80 0.90 -13.51
CA ASP A 87 -3.47 2.16 -13.15
C ASP A 87 -4.99 2.09 -13.33
N GLU A 88 -5.46 1.50 -14.42
CA GLU A 88 -6.90 1.35 -14.72
C GLU A 88 -7.60 0.46 -13.70
N VAL A 89 -6.92 -0.59 -13.25
CA VAL A 89 -7.45 -1.50 -12.23
C VAL A 89 -7.50 -0.77 -10.89
N SER A 90 -6.45 -0.03 -10.53
CA SER A 90 -6.46 0.74 -9.29
C SER A 90 -7.53 1.83 -9.32
N ALA A 91 -7.64 2.57 -10.42
CA ALA A 91 -8.66 3.62 -10.59
C ALA A 91 -10.08 3.10 -10.38
N GLN A 92 -10.36 1.87 -10.84
CA GLN A 92 -11.64 1.22 -10.68
C GLN A 92 -11.87 0.69 -9.27
N TRP A 93 -10.89 -0.01 -8.69
CA TRP A 93 -11.09 -0.85 -7.51
C TRP A 93 -10.70 -0.20 -6.19
N ALA A 94 -9.81 0.79 -6.19
CA ALA A 94 -9.43 1.46 -4.96
C ALA A 94 -10.62 2.22 -4.30
N PRO A 95 -11.48 2.95 -5.06
CA PRO A 95 -12.69 3.53 -4.49
C PRO A 95 -13.63 2.48 -3.90
N ILE A 96 -13.81 1.33 -4.57
CA ILE A 96 -14.66 0.23 -4.09
C ILE A 96 -14.12 -0.32 -2.76
N ALA A 97 -12.81 -0.51 -2.64
CA ALA A 97 -12.18 -0.95 -1.39
C ALA A 97 -12.44 0.06 -0.25
N VAL A 98 -12.39 1.36 -0.55
CA VAL A 98 -12.71 2.42 0.43
C VAL A 98 -14.19 2.37 0.84
N GLU A 99 -15.11 2.19 -0.10
CA GLU A 99 -16.54 2.05 0.18
C GLU A 99 -16.84 0.83 1.09
N ARG A 100 -16.01 -0.22 0.99
CA ARG A 100 -16.06 -1.41 1.87
C ARG A 100 -15.35 -1.21 3.21
N GLY A 101 -14.80 -0.02 3.47
CA GLY A 101 -14.22 0.38 4.76
C GLY A 101 -12.70 0.30 4.85
N ALA A 102 -12.00 -0.14 3.80
CA ALA A 102 -10.55 -0.21 3.80
C ALA A 102 -9.90 1.16 3.60
N VAL A 103 -8.74 1.38 4.21
CA VAL A 103 -7.82 2.43 3.78
C VAL A 103 -6.93 1.85 2.69
N VAL A 104 -6.91 2.51 1.54
CA VAL A 104 -6.08 2.08 0.40
C VAL A 104 -4.71 2.72 0.45
N VAL A 105 -3.67 1.92 0.23
CA VAL A 105 -2.30 2.37 -0.09
C VAL A 105 -2.01 1.91 -1.51
N ASP A 106 -1.94 2.86 -2.42
CA ASP A 106 -1.86 2.60 -3.86
C ASP A 106 -0.46 2.83 -4.41
N ASN A 107 0.12 1.81 -5.03
CA ASN A 107 1.43 1.87 -5.68
C ASN A 107 1.35 2.19 -7.19
N SER A 108 0.15 2.29 -7.75
CA SER A 108 -0.06 2.70 -9.14
C SER A 108 0.12 4.21 -9.34
N ALA A 109 0.06 4.69 -10.59
CA ALA A 109 0.07 6.11 -10.88
C ALA A 109 -1.33 6.75 -10.84
N ALA A 110 -2.40 5.94 -10.71
CA ALA A 110 -3.79 6.37 -10.88
C ALA A 110 -4.18 7.62 -10.06
N PHE A 111 -3.67 7.74 -8.84
CA PHE A 111 -4.06 8.82 -7.93
C PHE A 111 -2.93 9.79 -7.56
N ARG A 112 -1.71 9.62 -8.11
CA ARG A 112 -0.55 10.43 -7.71
C ARG A 112 -0.73 11.93 -7.95
N MET A 113 -1.48 12.30 -8.98
CA MET A 113 -1.73 13.70 -9.36
C MET A 113 -3.09 14.22 -8.86
N ASP A 114 -3.85 13.42 -8.12
CA ASP A 114 -5.13 13.86 -7.54
C ASP A 114 -4.87 14.72 -6.28
N PRO A 115 -5.26 16.02 -6.27
CA PRO A 115 -5.01 16.92 -5.14
C PRO A 115 -5.72 16.51 -3.84
N LYS A 116 -6.70 15.60 -3.93
CA LYS A 116 -7.44 15.05 -2.77
C LYS A 116 -6.86 13.72 -2.26
N VAL A 117 -5.78 13.24 -2.89
CA VAL A 117 -5.08 12.02 -2.48
C VAL A 117 -3.65 12.37 -2.09
N PRO A 118 -3.24 12.16 -0.84
CA PRO A 118 -1.89 12.49 -0.42
C PRO A 118 -0.88 11.53 -1.08
N LEU A 119 0.17 12.10 -1.66
CA LEU A 119 1.35 11.39 -2.11
C LEU A 119 2.34 11.32 -0.95
N VAL A 120 2.59 10.12 -0.41
CA VAL A 120 3.28 9.96 0.87
C VAL A 120 4.55 9.13 0.75
N VAL A 121 5.63 9.69 1.29
CA VAL A 121 6.86 8.98 1.61
C VAL A 121 7.02 9.02 3.13
N PRO A 122 6.92 7.88 3.83
CA PRO A 122 6.88 7.86 5.30
C PRO A 122 8.09 8.55 5.98
N GLU A 123 9.26 8.50 5.36
CA GLU A 123 10.49 9.12 5.86
C GLU A 123 10.52 10.64 5.65
N VAL A 124 9.69 11.15 4.73
CA VAL A 124 9.69 12.56 4.32
C VAL A 124 8.48 13.30 4.87
N ASN A 125 7.28 12.81 4.59
CA ASN A 125 6.02 13.49 4.90
C ASN A 125 4.94 12.57 5.53
N PRO A 126 5.25 11.80 6.59
CA PRO A 126 4.30 10.82 7.17
C PRO A 126 2.99 11.44 7.67
N LYS A 127 3.01 12.74 8.01
CA LYS A 127 1.83 13.44 8.54
C LYS A 127 0.72 13.59 7.50
N ASP A 128 1.08 13.63 6.20
CA ASP A 128 0.13 13.82 5.11
C ASP A 128 -0.80 12.63 4.94
N ALA A 129 -0.36 11.43 5.31
CA ALA A 129 -1.20 10.24 5.33
C ALA A 129 -2.46 10.37 6.21
N LYS A 130 -2.49 11.33 7.14
CA LYS A 130 -3.68 11.60 7.97
C LYS A 130 -4.76 12.37 7.22
N LYS A 131 -4.38 13.13 6.19
CA LYS A 131 -5.28 13.94 5.37
C LYS A 131 -5.61 13.18 4.08
N ARG A 132 -6.45 12.17 4.16
CA ARG A 132 -6.87 11.33 3.03
C ARG A 132 -8.39 11.36 2.83
N PRO A 133 -8.96 12.45 2.33
CA PRO A 133 -10.42 12.61 2.22
C PRO A 133 -11.08 11.54 1.32
N LYS A 134 -10.32 10.95 0.38
CA LYS A 134 -10.79 9.84 -0.46
C LYS A 134 -10.49 8.44 0.12
N GLY A 135 -9.96 8.34 1.35
CA GLY A 135 -9.56 7.05 1.93
C GLY A 135 -8.35 6.40 1.28
N ILE A 136 -7.74 7.05 0.29
CA ILE A 136 -6.61 6.56 -0.51
C ILE A 136 -5.35 7.34 -0.14
N ILE A 137 -4.22 6.65 -0.10
CA ILE A 137 -2.87 7.18 0.02
C ILE A 137 -2.08 6.69 -1.18
N SER A 138 -1.51 7.59 -1.98
CA SER A 138 -0.64 7.22 -3.10
C SER A 138 0.80 7.10 -2.67
N ASN A 139 1.48 6.11 -3.26
CA ASN A 139 2.91 5.90 -3.17
C ASN A 139 3.61 6.44 -4.43
N PRO A 140 4.78 7.11 -4.34
CA PRO A 140 5.52 7.56 -5.50
C PRO A 140 6.00 6.40 -6.38
N ASN A 141 6.47 6.76 -7.58
CA ASN A 141 7.17 5.83 -8.45
C ASN A 141 8.36 5.17 -7.72
N CYS A 142 8.61 3.88 -7.97
CA CYS A 142 9.61 3.09 -7.25
C CYS A 142 11.04 3.65 -7.39
N THR A 143 11.45 4.14 -8.56
CA THR A 143 12.76 4.78 -8.74
C THR A 143 12.84 6.11 -7.99
N THR A 144 11.76 6.91 -7.99
CA THR A 144 11.66 8.12 -7.18
C THR A 144 11.74 7.80 -5.69
N LEU A 145 11.04 6.75 -5.23
CA LEU A 145 11.03 6.36 -3.82
C LEU A 145 12.42 5.99 -3.30
N SER A 146 13.21 5.29 -4.12
CA SER A 146 14.60 4.92 -3.77
C SER A 146 15.49 6.14 -3.56
N MET A 147 15.30 7.20 -4.34
CA MET A 147 16.07 8.41 -4.29
C MET A 147 15.60 9.39 -3.21
N ILE A 148 14.28 9.57 -3.10
CA ILE A 148 13.69 10.69 -2.33
C ILE A 148 13.97 10.60 -0.83
N VAL A 149 14.20 9.42 -0.29
CA VAL A 149 14.55 9.23 1.13
C VAL A 149 15.89 9.90 1.43
N ALA A 150 16.90 9.68 0.58
CA ALA A 150 18.20 10.32 0.72
C ALA A 150 18.13 11.82 0.45
N MET A 151 17.45 12.22 -0.63
CA MET A 151 17.28 13.62 -0.99
C MET A 151 16.50 14.40 0.08
N GLY A 152 15.47 13.81 0.66
CA GLY A 152 14.70 14.42 1.76
C GLY A 152 15.54 14.66 3.02
N ALA A 153 16.44 13.73 3.33
CA ALA A 153 17.39 13.91 4.45
C ALA A 153 18.40 15.03 4.17
N LEU A 154 18.95 15.10 2.96
CA LEU A 154 19.86 16.16 2.54
C LEU A 154 19.17 17.52 2.50
N ASN A 155 17.96 17.60 1.96
CA ASN A 155 17.18 18.82 1.87
C ASN A 155 16.92 19.47 3.24
N LYS A 156 16.68 18.66 4.26
CA LYS A 156 16.48 19.17 5.65
C LYS A 156 17.69 19.91 6.21
N LYS A 157 18.89 19.57 5.75
CA LYS A 157 20.14 20.14 6.27
C LYS A 157 20.75 21.18 5.34
N PHE A 158 20.67 20.99 4.02
CA PHE A 158 21.44 21.75 3.04
C PHE A 158 20.58 22.56 2.07
N GLU A 159 19.26 22.42 2.12
CA GLU A 159 18.33 23.09 1.21
C GLU A 159 18.60 22.76 -0.28
N LEU A 160 17.88 21.81 -0.83
CA LEU A 160 18.02 21.38 -2.22
C LEU A 160 17.67 22.54 -3.17
N LYS A 161 18.57 22.91 -4.06
CA LYS A 161 18.37 23.99 -5.03
C LYS A 161 17.95 23.45 -6.39
N GLU A 162 18.58 22.39 -6.83
CA GLU A 162 18.33 21.80 -8.16
C GLU A 162 18.61 20.30 -8.13
N LEU A 163 17.87 19.56 -8.92
CA LEU A 163 18.03 18.12 -9.08
C LEU A 163 17.80 17.74 -10.55
N VAL A 164 18.80 17.12 -11.17
CA VAL A 164 18.69 16.51 -12.50
C VAL A 164 18.76 15.01 -12.36
N VAL A 165 17.74 14.31 -12.85
CA VAL A 165 17.61 12.85 -12.72
C VAL A 165 17.33 12.21 -14.06
N ALA A 166 18.05 11.12 -14.35
CA ALA A 166 17.71 10.19 -15.42
C ALA A 166 17.46 8.81 -14.80
N SER A 167 16.33 8.20 -15.10
CA SER A 167 15.98 6.86 -14.62
C SER A 167 15.55 5.95 -15.77
N TYR A 168 15.86 4.67 -15.64
CA TYR A 168 15.46 3.62 -16.58
C TYR A 168 14.64 2.58 -15.82
N GLN A 169 13.46 2.24 -16.38
CA GLN A 169 12.49 1.33 -15.76
C GLN A 169 11.87 0.40 -16.80
#